data_cb379428a8314b1918db7139c9cfb640
#
_entry.id   cb379428a8314b1918db7139c9cfb640
#
_cell.length_a   1.000
_cell.length_b   1.000
_cell.length_c   1.000
_cell.angle_alpha   90.00
_cell.angle_beta   90.00
_cell.angle_gamma   90.00
#
_symmetry.space_group_name_H-M   'P 1'
#
loop_
_entity.id
_entity.type
_entity.pdbx_description
1 polymer ?
#
loop_
_entity_poly.entity_id
_entity_poly.type
_entity_poly.pdbx_seq_one_letter_code
_entity_poly.pdbx_strand_id
1 'polypeptide(L)'
;MKKLLTLILALMLVIGSVAGCSSEGNSSGEESSGTNAPAGDTSQGAESQAEDSQETGEVTYPLVDDPIELSYYIRINDAMSATMETYGDVEFFKMLEEKTNVKIQWDHNTSTESFAAIISSGQYPDLINWVMSDNPGGMEAMLEDGVIVDISEMIPQYAPAYWAWMQANPSNYKSSVLSDGRLVHFSSLQGDWSTMQFFESKILGPMIRQDWLDQLGMEMPTTTDELFDVLIAFRDHDMNGDGDATDETPFVVSTAFDWFGVLGGSFGARLDIQKDGDKVVYGPTTENFKKLLEYVHRLYEENLINTDFAIAKEEKMNLITQNKSGFAIGSMNSTLIANHQNLQEQNPEYNLVSVPWLIGPDGYQCDISDKNSGGQGGRRTVVTTACENVEVALRWLDYAYTEQGSLEMTFGIEGESFEMVDGYPTIKEEVKQNDKGWTEEQSICRWMCGPINYPGLHDYRFYEQMSLNEPYKEDIQTNWSLATDDIIFDGVVMTADETAAYNAVMPDIKTYVETSYMEFIVGDKSLDTDWDAYVETVNSMGIDQALTAKQAAYDRFLAG
;
A
#
# COMPACT_ATOMS: atom_id res chain seq x y z
N MET A 1 22.27 5.74 28.49
CA MET A 1 20.81 5.86 28.62
C MET A 1 20.28 7.26 28.99
N LYS A 2 20.77 7.98 29.99
CA LYS A 2 20.29 9.36 30.31
C LYS A 2 20.64 10.48 29.32
N LYS A 3 21.42 10.25 28.26
CA LYS A 3 21.81 11.27 27.27
C LYS A 3 21.03 11.22 25.95
N LEU A 4 20.26 10.19 25.70
CA LEU A 4 19.45 10.08 24.47
C LEU A 4 18.07 10.76 24.63
N LEU A 5 17.51 10.77 25.83
CA LEU A 5 16.20 11.40 26.12
C LEU A 5 16.25 12.94 26.03
N THR A 6 17.42 13.55 26.11
CA THR A 6 17.57 15.02 26.12
C THR A 6 17.59 15.63 24.70
N LEU A 7 17.74 14.82 23.66
CA LEU A 7 17.80 15.32 22.27
C LEU A 7 16.43 15.43 21.61
N ILE A 8 15.46 14.63 22.05
CA ILE A 8 14.09 14.63 21.50
C ILE A 8 13.23 15.77 22.09
N LEU A 9 13.55 16.24 23.29
CA LEU A 9 12.82 17.33 23.95
C LEU A 9 13.23 18.74 23.49
N ALA A 10 14.31 18.88 22.72
CA ALA A 10 14.83 20.17 22.29
C ALA A 10 14.27 20.66 20.94
N LEU A 11 13.45 19.84 20.23
CA LEU A 11 12.89 20.22 18.92
C LEU A 11 11.44 20.72 18.96
N MET A 12 10.79 20.74 20.13
CA MET A 12 9.38 21.16 20.28
C MET A 12 9.15 22.54 20.92
N LEU A 13 10.16 23.42 20.96
CA LEU A 13 10.04 24.71 21.66
C LEU A 13 10.35 25.95 20.80
N VAL A 14 9.97 25.91 19.53
CA VAL A 14 10.00 27.12 18.67
C VAL A 14 8.77 27.16 17.76
N ILE A 15 7.57 27.24 18.28
CA ILE A 15 6.43 27.90 17.61
C ILE A 15 5.47 28.37 18.72
N GLY A 16 5.60 29.62 19.07
CA GLY A 16 4.63 30.25 19.98
C GLY A 16 4.96 31.73 20.14
N SER A 17 4.45 32.56 19.26
CA SER A 17 4.02 33.90 19.57
C SER A 17 3.99 34.79 18.32
N VAL A 18 2.82 35.06 17.78
CA VAL A 18 2.38 36.44 17.45
C VAL A 18 0.85 36.44 17.59
N ALA A 19 0.39 37.15 18.58
CA ALA A 19 -1.01 37.52 18.76
C ALA A 19 -1.22 38.97 18.37
N GLY A 20 -2.42 39.24 17.79
CA GLY A 20 -3.11 40.51 18.04
C GLY A 20 -3.18 41.48 16.87
N CYS A 21 -4.34 41.70 16.35
CA CYS A 21 -5.17 42.86 16.67
C CYS A 21 -6.37 42.96 15.73
N SER A 22 -7.50 43.09 16.40
CA SER A 22 -8.83 43.49 16.02
C SER A 22 -8.98 44.74 15.15
N SER A 23 -10.02 44.77 14.30
CA SER A 23 -10.93 45.94 14.27
C SER A 23 -12.29 45.60 13.67
N GLU A 24 -13.29 45.99 14.41
CA GLU A 24 -14.73 46.01 14.14
C GLU A 24 -15.12 46.95 12.98
N GLY A 25 -16.26 46.64 12.35
CA GLY A 25 -16.88 47.58 11.42
C GLY A 25 -18.25 47.08 10.90
N ASN A 26 -19.25 47.40 11.61
CA ASN A 26 -20.69 47.27 11.59
C ASN A 26 -21.39 47.85 10.35
N SER A 27 -22.53 47.26 10.02
CA SER A 27 -23.87 47.81 9.77
C SER A 27 -24.55 47.44 8.42
N SER A 28 -25.66 46.72 8.56
CA SER A 28 -27.05 47.08 8.23
C SER A 28 -27.38 47.25 6.75
N GLY A 29 -28.29 46.54 6.23
CA GLY A 29 -29.77 46.53 6.29
C GLY A 29 -30.25 46.48 4.83
N GLU A 30 -31.21 45.89 4.42
CA GLU A 30 -32.63 45.87 4.50
C GLU A 30 -33.26 45.10 3.33
N GLU A 31 -34.35 44.54 3.61
CA GLU A 31 -35.32 43.76 2.83
C GLU A 31 -35.78 44.41 1.52
N SER A 32 -36.20 43.57 0.57
CA SER A 32 -37.58 43.71 0.01
C SER A 32 -37.95 42.59 -0.95
N SER A 33 -38.95 41.86 -0.57
CA SER A 33 -40.04 41.14 -1.17
C SER A 33 -40.47 41.48 -2.61
N GLY A 34 -40.99 40.44 -3.35
CA GLY A 34 -41.86 40.67 -4.49
C GLY A 34 -42.20 39.42 -5.29
N THR A 35 -43.28 38.78 -4.89
CA THR A 35 -44.11 37.79 -5.57
C THR A 35 -44.47 38.11 -7.03
N ASN A 36 -44.58 37.05 -7.90
CA ASN A 36 -45.79 36.56 -8.56
C ASN A 36 -45.50 35.67 -9.78
N ALA A 37 -46.10 34.49 -9.78
CA ALA A 37 -46.44 33.73 -10.99
C ALA A 37 -47.75 34.27 -11.57
N PRO A 38 -48.14 33.98 -12.84
CA PRO A 38 -48.88 32.77 -13.13
C PRO A 38 -48.72 32.14 -14.55
N ALA A 39 -48.92 30.88 -14.58
CA ALA A 39 -49.67 29.93 -15.41
C ALA A 39 -49.95 30.15 -16.92
N GLY A 40 -49.79 29.02 -17.62
CA GLY A 40 -50.57 28.58 -18.80
C GLY A 40 -49.81 28.74 -20.13
N ASP A 41 -49.72 27.80 -20.99
CA ASP A 41 -50.69 26.88 -21.55
C ASP A 41 -49.99 25.79 -22.42
N THR A 42 -50.70 24.70 -22.58
CA THR A 42 -50.47 23.49 -23.35
C THR A 42 -50.13 23.66 -24.85
N SER A 43 -49.22 22.81 -25.38
CA SER A 43 -49.49 22.14 -26.66
C SER A 43 -48.68 20.84 -26.81
N GLN A 44 -49.38 19.77 -27.13
CA GLN A 44 -48.94 18.44 -27.50
C GLN A 44 -48.13 18.44 -28.81
N GLY A 45 -47.16 17.54 -28.90
CA GLY A 45 -46.67 17.15 -30.21
C GLY A 45 -45.44 16.27 -30.22
N ALA A 46 -45.65 14.97 -30.44
CA ALA A 46 -44.79 13.97 -31.06
C ALA A 46 -43.65 13.39 -30.24
N GLU A 47 -43.91 12.19 -29.75
CA GLU A 47 -42.92 11.13 -29.48
C GLU A 47 -42.03 10.92 -30.69
N SER A 48 -40.72 11.10 -30.52
CA SER A 48 -39.72 10.36 -31.27
C SER A 48 -38.85 9.63 -30.24
N GLN A 49 -39.04 8.32 -30.17
CA GLN A 49 -38.11 7.41 -29.51
C GLN A 49 -36.76 7.60 -30.18
N ALA A 50 -35.84 8.24 -29.49
CA ALA A 50 -34.44 8.08 -29.75
C ALA A 50 -34.04 6.78 -29.04
N GLU A 51 -33.84 5.73 -29.80
CA GLU A 51 -33.07 4.58 -29.39
C GLU A 51 -31.65 5.10 -29.06
N ASP A 52 -31.34 5.13 -27.78
CA ASP A 52 -29.98 5.36 -27.27
C ASP A 52 -29.16 4.12 -27.63
N SER A 53 -28.64 4.10 -28.84
CA SER A 53 -27.60 3.18 -29.24
C SER A 53 -26.33 3.67 -28.55
N GLN A 54 -25.97 3.07 -27.40
CA GLN A 54 -24.60 3.11 -26.87
C GLN A 54 -23.69 2.58 -27.98
N GLU A 55 -23.12 3.47 -28.76
CA GLU A 55 -21.92 3.18 -29.53
C GLU A 55 -20.79 2.93 -28.52
N THR A 56 -20.49 1.68 -28.25
CA THR A 56 -19.20 1.25 -27.73
C THR A 56 -18.18 1.45 -28.84
N GLY A 57 -17.83 2.71 -29.08
CA GLY A 57 -16.88 3.08 -30.13
C GLY A 57 -15.49 2.60 -29.73
N GLU A 58 -14.92 1.74 -30.57
CA GLU A 58 -13.52 1.36 -30.54
C GLU A 58 -12.66 2.63 -30.43
N VAL A 59 -11.79 2.71 -29.41
CA VAL A 59 -10.93 3.89 -29.21
C VAL A 59 -9.97 3.99 -30.38
N THR A 60 -10.01 5.11 -31.11
CA THR A 60 -9.11 5.36 -32.25
C THR A 60 -7.92 6.18 -31.80
N TYR A 61 -6.74 5.83 -32.32
CA TYR A 61 -5.49 6.57 -32.09
C TYR A 61 -5.06 7.30 -33.35
N PRO A 62 -4.42 8.48 -33.23
CA PRO A 62 -4.16 9.20 -31.99
C PRO A 62 -5.43 9.70 -31.30
N LEU A 63 -5.38 9.95 -29.97
CA LEU A 63 -6.52 10.45 -29.20
C LEU A 63 -6.92 11.88 -29.59
N VAL A 64 -5.95 12.65 -30.10
CA VAL A 64 -6.10 14.04 -30.56
C VAL A 64 -5.29 14.26 -31.85
N ASP A 65 -5.82 15.10 -32.74
CA ASP A 65 -5.13 15.43 -34.01
C ASP A 65 -3.92 16.33 -33.77
N ASP A 66 -4.07 17.37 -32.95
CA ASP A 66 -2.98 18.26 -32.55
C ASP A 66 -2.43 17.81 -31.20
N PRO A 67 -1.09 17.74 -31.01
CA PRO A 67 -0.50 17.33 -29.76
C PRO A 67 -0.92 18.23 -28.59
N ILE A 68 -1.27 17.60 -27.45
CA ILE A 68 -1.56 18.29 -26.20
C ILE A 68 -0.57 17.87 -25.13
N GLU A 69 -0.49 18.66 -24.06
CA GLU A 69 0.33 18.39 -22.90
C GLU A 69 -0.54 18.30 -21.64
N LEU A 70 -0.30 17.28 -20.80
CA LEU A 70 -0.91 17.12 -19.49
C LEU A 70 0.19 17.09 -18.42
N SER A 71 -0.05 17.70 -17.30
CA SER A 71 0.84 17.68 -16.14
C SER A 71 0.46 16.57 -15.16
N TYR A 72 1.43 15.81 -14.65
CA TYR A 72 1.17 14.67 -13.79
C TYR A 72 2.11 14.63 -12.58
N TYR A 73 1.56 14.82 -11.39
CA TYR A 73 2.25 14.63 -10.12
C TYR A 73 2.15 13.17 -9.68
N ILE A 74 3.27 12.45 -9.71
CA ILE A 74 3.35 11.02 -9.42
C ILE A 74 4.74 10.62 -8.92
N ARG A 75 4.82 9.74 -7.92
CA ARG A 75 6.08 9.19 -7.44
C ARG A 75 6.72 8.29 -8.49
N ILE A 76 7.99 8.49 -8.78
CA ILE A 76 8.80 7.56 -9.57
C ILE A 76 9.13 6.31 -8.72
N ASN A 77 9.18 5.14 -9.35
CA ASN A 77 9.59 3.89 -8.72
C ASN A 77 11.06 3.97 -8.26
N ASP A 78 11.40 3.38 -7.12
CA ASP A 78 12.74 3.47 -6.52
C ASP A 78 13.81 2.77 -7.39
N ALA A 79 13.49 1.62 -8.00
CA ALA A 79 14.41 0.95 -8.93
C ALA A 79 14.65 1.79 -10.19
N MET A 80 13.61 2.46 -10.68
CA MET A 80 13.67 3.34 -11.84
C MET A 80 14.46 4.62 -11.54
N SER A 81 14.22 5.26 -10.39
CA SER A 81 14.91 6.49 -9.98
C SER A 81 16.43 6.32 -9.84
N ALA A 82 16.90 5.10 -9.64
CA ALA A 82 18.33 4.78 -9.63
C ALA A 82 18.98 4.83 -11.03
N THR A 83 18.19 4.81 -12.10
CA THR A 83 18.68 4.70 -13.48
C THR A 83 18.14 5.76 -14.43
N MET A 84 17.03 6.42 -14.10
CA MET A 84 16.33 7.41 -14.92
C MET A 84 15.83 8.58 -14.06
N GLU A 85 15.66 9.74 -14.67
CA GLU A 85 15.19 10.95 -13.98
C GLU A 85 13.68 11.08 -14.02
N THR A 86 13.02 10.51 -15.03
CA THR A 86 11.58 10.68 -15.26
C THR A 86 10.94 9.46 -15.94
N TYR A 87 9.65 9.26 -15.76
CA TYR A 87 8.87 8.32 -16.55
C TYR A 87 8.94 8.60 -18.06
N GLY A 88 9.15 9.85 -18.49
CA GLY A 88 9.35 10.22 -19.88
C GLY A 88 10.58 9.58 -20.54
N ASP A 89 11.52 9.03 -19.77
CA ASP A 89 12.68 8.29 -20.27
C ASP A 89 12.36 6.81 -20.59
N VAL A 90 11.23 6.30 -20.13
CA VAL A 90 10.79 4.90 -20.30
C VAL A 90 10.23 4.69 -21.69
N GLU A 91 10.62 3.60 -22.35
CA GLU A 91 10.22 3.32 -23.74
C GLU A 91 8.70 3.15 -23.89
N PHE A 92 8.03 2.56 -22.91
CA PHE A 92 6.56 2.49 -22.88
C PHE A 92 5.91 3.88 -22.98
N PHE A 93 6.38 4.87 -22.21
CA PHE A 93 5.77 6.22 -22.24
C PHE A 93 6.11 7.00 -23.50
N LYS A 94 7.29 6.78 -24.10
CA LYS A 94 7.62 7.34 -25.40
C LYS A 94 6.70 6.79 -26.50
N MET A 95 6.50 5.49 -26.49
CA MET A 95 5.56 4.83 -27.41
C MET A 95 4.13 5.35 -27.19
N LEU A 96 3.69 5.50 -25.95
CA LEU A 96 2.35 5.99 -25.63
C LEU A 96 2.16 7.46 -26.04
N GLU A 97 3.16 8.32 -25.89
CA GLU A 97 3.15 9.70 -26.41
C GLU A 97 2.98 9.71 -27.95
N GLU A 98 3.77 8.93 -28.69
CA GLU A 98 3.67 8.82 -30.15
C GLU A 98 2.30 8.26 -30.58
N LYS A 99 1.78 7.27 -29.87
CA LYS A 99 0.49 6.62 -30.18
C LYS A 99 -0.70 7.55 -29.95
N THR A 100 -0.65 8.37 -28.91
CA THR A 100 -1.81 9.15 -28.43
C THR A 100 -1.79 10.62 -28.84
N ASN A 101 -0.65 11.17 -29.25
CA ASN A 101 -0.38 12.61 -29.33
C ASN A 101 -0.57 13.36 -27.99
N VAL A 102 -0.46 12.65 -26.85
CA VAL A 102 -0.53 13.24 -25.51
C VAL A 102 0.83 13.15 -24.85
N LYS A 103 1.42 14.30 -24.57
CA LYS A 103 2.68 14.42 -23.87
C LYS A 103 2.44 14.68 -22.39
N ILE A 104 3.24 14.08 -21.52
CA ILE A 104 3.13 14.28 -20.08
C ILE A 104 4.30 15.09 -19.54
N GLN A 105 3.97 16.16 -18.80
CA GLN A 105 4.91 16.85 -17.93
C GLN A 105 4.92 16.15 -16.56
N TRP A 106 5.96 15.36 -16.32
CA TRP A 106 6.10 14.58 -15.10
C TRP A 106 6.64 15.44 -13.95
N ASP A 107 5.97 15.41 -12.80
CA ASP A 107 6.48 15.93 -11.53
C ASP A 107 6.65 14.78 -10.54
N HIS A 108 7.89 14.46 -10.24
CA HIS A 108 8.29 13.39 -9.32
C HIS A 108 8.76 13.93 -7.95
N ASN A 109 8.67 15.24 -7.72
CA ASN A 109 9.01 15.83 -6.43
C ASN A 109 7.90 15.60 -5.40
N THR A 110 7.71 14.32 -5.05
CA THR A 110 6.58 13.84 -4.27
C THR A 110 6.93 13.60 -2.81
N SER A 111 6.21 14.25 -1.91
CA SER A 111 6.24 14.04 -0.46
C SER A 111 4.90 14.45 0.14
N THR A 112 4.64 14.11 1.40
CA THR A 112 3.42 14.57 2.11
C THR A 112 3.37 16.09 2.16
N GLU A 113 4.51 16.76 2.34
CA GLU A 113 4.61 18.23 2.36
C GLU A 113 4.33 18.83 0.98
N SER A 114 4.89 18.26 -0.10
CA SER A 114 4.64 18.77 -1.46
C SER A 114 3.20 18.55 -1.89
N PHE A 115 2.59 17.40 -1.55
CA PHE A 115 1.17 17.16 -1.78
C PHE A 115 0.30 18.18 -1.03
N ALA A 116 0.53 18.38 0.27
CA ALA A 116 -0.19 19.40 1.05
C ALA A 116 -0.01 20.82 0.49
N ALA A 117 1.19 21.15 -0.02
CA ALA A 117 1.45 22.44 -0.67
C ALA A 117 0.66 22.59 -1.97
N ILE A 118 0.57 21.56 -2.81
CA ILE A 118 -0.24 21.54 -4.03
C ILE A 118 -1.72 21.80 -3.67
N ILE A 119 -2.29 21.03 -2.74
CA ILE A 119 -3.69 21.17 -2.35
C ILE A 119 -3.96 22.59 -1.80
N SER A 120 -3.11 23.09 -0.93
CA SER A 120 -3.30 24.41 -0.31
C SER A 120 -3.06 25.60 -1.25
N SER A 121 -2.29 25.42 -2.32
CA SER A 121 -1.98 26.48 -3.28
C SER A 121 -3.15 26.85 -4.21
N GLY A 122 -4.08 25.91 -4.42
CA GLY A 122 -5.11 26.01 -5.44
C GLY A 122 -4.59 25.95 -6.89
N GLN A 123 -3.31 25.59 -7.07
CA GLN A 123 -2.69 25.38 -8.39
C GLN A 123 -2.39 23.90 -8.57
N TYR A 124 -3.28 23.20 -9.23
CA TYR A 124 -3.21 21.76 -9.38
C TYR A 124 -2.57 21.37 -10.73
N PRO A 125 -1.76 20.29 -10.80
CA PRO A 125 -1.49 19.61 -12.06
C PRO A 125 -2.78 18.94 -12.57
N ASP A 126 -2.83 18.57 -13.86
CA ASP A 126 -3.99 17.91 -14.45
C ASP A 126 -4.30 16.58 -13.78
N LEU A 127 -3.26 15.83 -13.43
CA LEU A 127 -3.35 14.51 -12.79
C LEU A 127 -2.53 14.48 -11.49
N ILE A 128 -3.10 13.87 -10.46
CA ILE A 128 -2.41 13.62 -9.18
C ILE A 128 -2.51 12.14 -8.83
N ASN A 129 -1.36 11.49 -8.59
CA ASN A 129 -1.29 10.15 -8.01
C ASN A 129 -0.68 10.24 -6.61
N TRP A 130 -1.50 10.07 -5.58
CA TRP A 130 -1.06 10.14 -4.19
C TRP A 130 -1.92 9.27 -3.27
N VAL A 131 -1.50 9.15 -2.00
CA VAL A 131 -2.30 8.56 -0.92
C VAL A 131 -3.37 9.57 -0.53
N MET A 132 -4.59 9.39 -1.03
CA MET A 132 -5.65 10.41 -0.92
C MET A 132 -6.13 10.64 0.51
N SER A 133 -5.89 9.71 1.43
CA SER A 133 -6.18 9.87 2.86
C SER A 133 -5.26 10.88 3.57
N ASP A 134 -4.16 11.30 2.93
CA ASP A 134 -3.30 12.38 3.44
C ASP A 134 -4.01 13.75 3.34
N ASN A 135 -5.03 13.87 2.50
CA ASN A 135 -5.94 15.02 2.53
C ASN A 135 -7.00 14.83 3.62
N PRO A 136 -7.20 15.79 4.53
CA PRO A 136 -8.29 15.75 5.49
C PRO A 136 -9.65 15.56 4.81
N GLY A 137 -10.38 14.50 5.16
CA GLY A 137 -11.65 14.16 4.50
C GLY A 137 -11.52 13.37 3.18
N GLY A 138 -10.28 13.04 2.77
CA GLY A 138 -10.04 12.19 1.61
C GLY A 138 -10.54 12.75 0.28
N MET A 139 -10.88 11.87 -0.65
CA MET A 139 -11.37 12.26 -1.99
C MET A 139 -12.75 12.92 -1.95
N GLU A 140 -13.59 12.59 -0.97
CA GLU A 140 -14.89 13.26 -0.83
C GLU A 140 -14.73 14.75 -0.57
N ALA A 141 -13.88 15.13 0.39
CA ALA A 141 -13.56 16.53 0.65
C ALA A 141 -12.90 17.20 -0.56
N MET A 142 -12.02 16.49 -1.28
CA MET A 142 -11.41 17.03 -2.50
C MET A 142 -12.43 17.32 -3.59
N LEU A 143 -13.51 16.53 -3.70
CA LEU A 143 -14.63 16.81 -4.61
C LEU A 143 -15.45 18.02 -4.15
N GLU A 144 -15.80 18.09 -2.87
CA GLU A 144 -16.57 19.18 -2.29
C GLU A 144 -15.83 20.52 -2.39
N ASP A 145 -14.53 20.52 -2.18
CA ASP A 145 -13.65 21.69 -2.27
C ASP A 145 -13.30 22.07 -3.72
N GLY A 146 -13.74 21.29 -4.72
CA GLY A 146 -13.49 21.56 -6.13
C GLY A 146 -12.01 21.36 -6.53
N VAL A 147 -11.30 20.47 -5.87
CA VAL A 147 -9.92 20.07 -6.22
C VAL A 147 -9.93 19.07 -7.35
N ILE A 148 -10.81 18.08 -7.29
CA ILE A 148 -10.89 17.00 -8.29
C ILE A 148 -12.22 17.03 -9.04
N VAL A 149 -12.22 16.47 -10.25
CA VAL A 149 -13.40 16.35 -11.10
C VAL A 149 -14.17 15.09 -10.72
N ASP A 150 -15.49 15.17 -10.65
CA ASP A 150 -16.35 14.00 -10.61
C ASP A 150 -16.36 13.33 -12.00
N ILE A 151 -15.64 12.23 -12.11
CA ILE A 151 -15.52 11.45 -13.37
C ILE A 151 -16.40 10.20 -13.37
N SER A 152 -17.22 9.98 -12.35
CA SER A 152 -17.97 8.73 -12.16
C SER A 152 -18.89 8.39 -13.34
N GLU A 153 -19.59 9.38 -13.89
CA GLU A 153 -20.44 9.23 -15.07
C GLU A 153 -19.64 9.11 -16.38
N MET A 154 -18.38 9.55 -16.37
CA MET A 154 -17.50 9.58 -17.55
C MET A 154 -16.72 8.26 -17.72
N ILE A 155 -16.37 7.58 -16.64
CA ILE A 155 -15.56 6.35 -16.66
C ILE A 155 -16.12 5.30 -17.62
N PRO A 156 -17.44 4.95 -17.59
CA PRO A 156 -17.98 3.93 -18.50
C PRO A 156 -17.78 4.25 -19.99
N GLN A 157 -17.76 5.54 -20.34
CA GLN A 157 -17.65 6.00 -21.73
C GLN A 157 -16.21 6.25 -22.17
N TYR A 158 -15.38 6.86 -21.30
CA TYR A 158 -14.04 7.32 -21.66
C TYR A 158 -12.92 6.44 -21.10
N ALA A 159 -13.24 5.53 -20.19
CA ALA A 159 -12.33 4.54 -19.62
C ALA A 159 -12.99 3.14 -19.56
N PRO A 160 -13.45 2.59 -20.71
CA PRO A 160 -14.23 1.35 -20.75
C PRO A 160 -13.43 0.11 -20.30
N ALA A 161 -12.10 0.06 -20.51
CA ALA A 161 -11.29 -1.05 -20.07
C ALA A 161 -11.17 -1.09 -18.54
N TYR A 162 -10.89 0.05 -17.91
CA TYR A 162 -10.91 0.18 -16.45
C TYR A 162 -12.28 -0.16 -15.87
N TRP A 163 -13.35 0.35 -16.50
CA TRP A 163 -14.73 0.04 -16.09
C TRP A 163 -15.04 -1.45 -16.16
N ALA A 164 -14.64 -2.14 -17.23
CA ALA A 164 -14.83 -3.57 -17.38
C ALA A 164 -14.16 -4.38 -16.25
N TRP A 165 -12.94 -4.00 -15.87
CA TRP A 165 -12.23 -4.60 -14.74
C TRP A 165 -12.95 -4.39 -13.42
N MET A 166 -13.46 -3.19 -13.16
CA MET A 166 -14.22 -2.90 -11.95
C MET A 166 -15.52 -3.71 -11.88
N GLN A 167 -16.24 -3.84 -12.99
CA GLN A 167 -17.48 -4.62 -13.06
C GLN A 167 -17.26 -6.14 -12.90
N ALA A 168 -16.15 -6.65 -13.44
CA ALA A 168 -15.79 -8.06 -13.29
C ALA A 168 -15.42 -8.45 -11.84
N ASN A 169 -15.09 -7.47 -10.99
CA ASN A 169 -14.58 -7.67 -9.64
C ASN A 169 -15.35 -6.82 -8.61
N PRO A 170 -16.58 -7.23 -8.24
CA PRO A 170 -17.46 -6.41 -7.38
C PRO A 170 -16.88 -6.02 -6.01
N SER A 171 -16.04 -6.87 -5.40
CA SER A 171 -15.37 -6.56 -4.13
C SER A 171 -14.41 -5.39 -4.28
N ASN A 172 -13.62 -5.39 -5.36
CA ASN A 172 -12.69 -4.31 -5.65
C ASN A 172 -13.41 -3.03 -6.07
N TYR A 173 -14.52 -3.15 -6.80
CA TYR A 173 -15.38 -2.01 -7.10
C TYR A 173 -15.88 -1.36 -5.81
N LYS A 174 -16.47 -2.14 -4.88
CA LYS A 174 -16.93 -1.64 -3.58
C LYS A 174 -15.84 -0.94 -2.77
N SER A 175 -14.61 -1.45 -2.83
CA SER A 175 -13.47 -0.85 -2.13
C SER A 175 -12.89 0.39 -2.81
N SER A 176 -13.28 0.64 -4.05
CA SER A 176 -12.78 1.74 -4.88
C SER A 176 -13.74 2.90 -5.01
N VAL A 177 -15.01 2.74 -4.65
CA VAL A 177 -16.00 3.82 -4.73
C VAL A 177 -16.03 4.67 -3.45
N LEU A 178 -16.49 5.90 -3.58
CA LEU A 178 -16.82 6.75 -2.45
C LEU A 178 -18.01 6.21 -1.66
N SER A 179 -18.31 6.80 -0.51
CA SER A 179 -19.42 6.38 0.36
C SER A 179 -20.80 6.44 -0.29
N ASP A 180 -20.94 7.24 -1.34
CA ASP A 180 -22.17 7.40 -2.15
C ASP A 180 -22.17 6.53 -3.44
N GLY A 181 -21.14 5.70 -3.63
CA GLY A 181 -21.02 4.77 -4.75
C GLY A 181 -20.34 5.32 -6.00
N ARG A 182 -19.84 6.58 -5.99
CA ARG A 182 -19.13 7.16 -7.12
C ARG A 182 -17.70 6.65 -7.22
N LEU A 183 -17.27 6.26 -8.43
CA LEU A 183 -15.88 5.93 -8.76
C LEU A 183 -15.21 7.16 -9.38
N VAL A 184 -14.29 7.80 -8.67
CA VAL A 184 -13.71 9.10 -9.07
C VAL A 184 -12.19 9.06 -9.28
N HIS A 185 -11.61 7.89 -9.38
CA HIS A 185 -10.16 7.70 -9.50
C HIS A 185 -9.80 6.48 -10.33
N PHE A 186 -8.51 6.37 -10.65
CA PHE A 186 -7.88 5.19 -11.23
C PHE A 186 -6.93 4.54 -10.21
N SER A 187 -6.91 3.22 -10.18
CA SER A 187 -6.09 2.42 -9.27
C SER A 187 -5.01 1.63 -10.01
N SER A 188 -3.89 1.37 -9.35
CA SER A 188 -2.98 0.32 -9.79
C SER A 188 -3.62 -1.04 -9.47
N LEU A 189 -3.80 -1.88 -10.46
CA LEU A 189 -4.42 -3.20 -10.35
C LEU A 189 -3.40 -4.27 -10.72
N GLN A 190 -3.56 -5.46 -10.17
CA GLN A 190 -2.80 -6.64 -10.58
C GLN A 190 -3.77 -7.72 -10.99
N GLY A 191 -3.57 -8.32 -12.15
CA GLY A 191 -4.52 -9.31 -12.62
C GLY A 191 -4.07 -10.05 -13.86
N ASP A 192 -4.91 -10.98 -14.28
CA ASP A 192 -4.75 -11.77 -15.49
C ASP A 192 -5.90 -11.48 -16.46
N TRP A 193 -5.57 -10.93 -17.62
CA TRP A 193 -6.53 -10.62 -18.67
C TRP A 193 -7.31 -11.83 -19.15
N SER A 194 -6.70 -13.01 -19.17
CA SER A 194 -7.35 -14.23 -19.66
C SER A 194 -8.49 -14.70 -18.76
N THR A 195 -8.40 -14.42 -17.47
CA THR A 195 -9.38 -14.82 -16.45
C THR A 195 -10.23 -13.66 -15.95
N MET A 196 -9.82 -12.42 -16.21
CA MET A 196 -10.39 -11.21 -15.64
C MET A 196 -10.41 -11.24 -14.11
N GLN A 197 -9.44 -11.94 -13.51
CA GLN A 197 -9.29 -12.04 -12.06
C GLN A 197 -8.13 -11.20 -11.56
N PHE A 198 -8.33 -10.54 -10.43
CA PHE A 198 -7.24 -9.92 -9.71
C PHE A 198 -6.37 -10.98 -9.05
N PHE A 199 -5.09 -10.68 -9.03
CA PHE A 199 -4.11 -11.49 -8.34
C PHE A 199 -3.77 -10.87 -6.98
N GLU A 200 -3.99 -11.61 -5.91
CA GLU A 200 -3.46 -11.28 -4.59
C GLU A 200 -2.03 -11.81 -4.49
N SER A 201 -1.05 -10.93 -4.64
CA SER A 201 0.34 -11.36 -4.47
C SER A 201 0.68 -11.45 -2.99
N LYS A 202 0.87 -12.64 -2.48
CA LYS A 202 1.42 -12.88 -1.14
C LYS A 202 2.95 -12.79 -1.23
N ILE A 203 3.44 -11.56 -1.24
CA ILE A 203 4.88 -11.27 -1.44
C ILE A 203 5.62 -10.95 -0.14
N LEU A 204 4.92 -10.87 0.99
CA LEU A 204 5.48 -10.60 2.31
C LEU A 204 5.16 -11.76 3.25
N GLY A 205 6.14 -12.20 4.01
CA GLY A 205 5.94 -13.27 4.98
C GLY A 205 7.18 -13.61 5.79
N PRO A 206 7.06 -14.60 6.68
CA PRO A 206 8.16 -15.08 7.51
C PRO A 206 9.11 -16.00 6.74
N MET A 207 10.40 -15.91 7.04
CA MET A 207 11.48 -16.69 6.42
C MET A 207 12.46 -17.17 7.48
N ILE A 208 13.05 -18.34 7.24
CA ILE A 208 13.99 -18.97 8.17
C ILE A 208 15.16 -19.63 7.44
N ARG A 209 16.28 -19.74 8.13
CA ARG A 209 17.44 -20.48 7.69
C ARG A 209 17.21 -21.98 7.85
N GLN A 210 16.84 -22.67 6.76
CA GLN A 210 16.65 -24.11 6.76
C GLN A 210 17.96 -24.86 7.06
N ASP A 211 19.09 -24.36 6.54
CA ASP A 211 20.41 -24.92 6.82
C ASP A 211 20.77 -24.86 8.31
N TRP A 212 20.33 -23.84 9.04
CA TRP A 212 20.50 -23.76 10.49
C TRP A 212 19.62 -24.76 11.23
N LEU A 213 18.37 -24.95 10.77
CA LEU A 213 17.49 -26.00 11.29
C LEU A 213 18.10 -27.39 11.07
N ASP A 214 18.59 -27.65 9.87
CA ASP A 214 19.22 -28.92 9.50
C ASP A 214 20.47 -29.21 10.34
N GLN A 215 21.31 -28.18 10.57
CA GLN A 215 22.50 -28.28 11.43
C GLN A 215 22.14 -28.70 12.86
N LEU A 216 21.03 -28.19 13.39
CA LEU A 216 20.54 -28.49 14.74
C LEU A 216 19.63 -29.72 14.78
N GLY A 217 19.24 -30.28 13.63
CA GLY A 217 18.28 -31.38 13.53
C GLY A 217 16.88 -31.00 14.01
N MET A 218 16.48 -29.73 13.83
CA MET A 218 15.17 -29.19 14.19
C MET A 218 14.22 -29.18 12.98
N GLU A 219 12.95 -29.37 13.24
CA GLU A 219 11.92 -29.28 12.21
C GLU A 219 11.50 -27.80 11.95
N MET A 220 10.87 -27.54 10.80
CA MET A 220 10.28 -26.24 10.46
C MET A 220 9.22 -25.86 11.49
N PRO A 221 9.30 -24.69 12.14
CA PRO A 221 8.28 -24.25 13.10
C PRO A 221 6.95 -23.95 12.40
N THR A 222 5.86 -24.41 12.99
CA THR A 222 4.48 -24.16 12.55
C THR A 222 3.66 -23.36 13.54
N THR A 223 4.17 -23.24 14.77
CA THR A 223 3.55 -22.47 15.85
C THR A 223 4.50 -21.41 16.39
N THR A 224 3.97 -20.41 17.09
CA THR A 224 4.77 -19.38 17.75
C THR A 224 5.66 -19.95 18.85
N ASP A 225 5.22 -20.98 19.56
CA ASP A 225 6.02 -21.63 20.61
C ASP A 225 7.17 -22.44 20.00
N GLU A 226 6.94 -23.18 18.90
CA GLU A 226 8.03 -23.86 18.16
C GLU A 226 9.04 -22.88 17.61
N LEU A 227 8.59 -21.72 17.08
CA LEU A 227 9.50 -20.65 16.67
C LEU A 227 10.36 -20.16 17.84
N PHE A 228 9.76 -19.96 19.02
CA PHE A 228 10.49 -19.51 20.21
C PHE A 228 11.62 -20.50 20.57
N ASP A 229 11.33 -21.80 20.56
CA ASP A 229 12.33 -22.86 20.85
C ASP A 229 13.46 -22.88 19.80
N VAL A 230 13.11 -22.68 18.52
CA VAL A 230 14.09 -22.57 17.42
C VAL A 230 14.99 -21.35 17.61
N LEU A 231 14.42 -20.19 17.96
CA LEU A 231 15.20 -18.98 18.17
C LEU A 231 16.15 -19.09 19.38
N ILE A 232 15.74 -19.78 20.46
CA ILE A 232 16.62 -20.13 21.59
C ILE A 232 17.81 -20.97 21.08
N ALA A 233 17.53 -21.98 20.26
CA ALA A 233 18.59 -22.85 19.72
C ALA A 233 19.54 -22.06 18.81
N PHE A 234 19.05 -21.13 18.01
CA PHE A 234 19.90 -20.26 17.17
C PHE A 234 20.79 -19.35 18.02
N ARG A 235 20.27 -18.78 19.12
CA ARG A 235 21.05 -17.94 20.05
C ARG A 235 22.18 -18.72 20.73
N ASP A 236 21.93 -19.98 21.09
CA ASP A 236 22.83 -20.76 21.94
C ASP A 236 23.97 -21.45 21.16
N HIS A 237 24.03 -21.30 19.81
CA HIS A 237 25.00 -21.92 18.94
C HIS A 237 25.61 -20.90 17.97
N ASP A 238 26.89 -21.12 17.60
CA ASP A 238 27.56 -20.44 16.49
C ASP A 238 26.99 -21.01 15.17
N MET A 239 25.97 -20.35 14.65
CA MET A 239 25.23 -20.84 13.50
C MET A 239 25.86 -20.44 12.17
N ASN A 240 26.57 -19.31 12.15
CA ASN A 240 27.26 -18.85 10.95
C ASN A 240 28.68 -19.46 10.79
N GLY A 241 29.23 -20.09 11.85
CA GLY A 241 30.48 -20.83 11.84
C GLY A 241 31.73 -19.95 11.87
N ASP A 242 31.63 -18.70 12.29
CA ASP A 242 32.74 -17.75 12.33
C ASP A 242 33.57 -17.85 13.62
N GLY A 243 33.11 -18.59 14.62
CA GLY A 243 33.73 -18.83 15.91
C GLY A 243 33.28 -17.91 17.03
N ASP A 244 32.25 -17.07 16.80
CA ASP A 244 31.64 -16.18 17.80
C ASP A 244 30.12 -16.43 17.89
N ALA A 245 29.69 -17.31 18.78
CA ALA A 245 28.28 -17.62 19.02
C ALA A 245 27.47 -16.46 19.67
N THR A 246 28.00 -15.25 19.71
CA THR A 246 27.35 -14.10 20.36
C THR A 246 26.97 -12.99 19.39
N ASP A 247 27.27 -13.15 18.13
CA ASP A 247 27.02 -12.13 17.11
C ASP A 247 25.83 -12.45 16.17
N GLU A 248 25.23 -13.64 16.33
CA GLU A 248 23.96 -13.96 15.71
C GLU A 248 22.81 -13.17 16.33
N THR A 249 21.90 -12.75 15.46
CA THR A 249 20.58 -12.21 15.84
C THR A 249 19.53 -13.23 15.43
N PRO A 250 19.02 -14.07 16.34
CA PRO A 250 18.09 -15.14 15.98
C PRO A 250 16.91 -14.67 15.13
N PHE A 251 16.28 -13.54 15.52
CA PHE A 251 15.25 -12.87 14.74
C PHE A 251 15.58 -11.39 14.59
N VAL A 252 15.90 -10.96 13.39
CA VAL A 252 16.20 -9.56 13.10
C VAL A 252 14.94 -8.77 12.78
N VAL A 253 14.70 -7.69 13.52
CA VAL A 253 13.56 -6.78 13.38
C VAL A 253 14.04 -5.35 13.17
N SER A 254 13.31 -4.55 12.37
CA SER A 254 13.65 -3.16 12.07
C SER A 254 12.51 -2.18 12.31
N THR A 255 11.28 -2.65 12.30
CA THR A 255 10.09 -1.79 12.39
C THR A 255 8.95 -2.50 13.11
N ALA A 256 7.97 -1.73 13.55
CA ALA A 256 6.74 -2.30 14.13
C ALA A 256 6.03 -3.27 13.17
N PHE A 257 6.20 -3.11 11.84
CA PHE A 257 5.64 -4.02 10.85
C PHE A 257 6.16 -5.46 11.01
N ASP A 258 7.45 -5.65 11.32
CA ASP A 258 8.04 -6.98 11.47
C ASP A 258 7.35 -7.80 12.57
N TRP A 259 6.82 -7.13 13.60
CA TRP A 259 6.16 -7.81 14.73
C TRP A 259 4.65 -7.85 14.58
N PHE A 260 4.06 -6.69 14.30
CA PHE A 260 2.61 -6.54 14.21
C PHE A 260 2.08 -6.96 12.84
N GLY A 261 2.91 -6.92 11.78
CA GLY A 261 2.53 -7.29 10.42
C GLY A 261 2.47 -8.80 10.16
N VAL A 262 3.24 -9.61 10.90
CA VAL A 262 3.27 -11.08 10.74
C VAL A 262 2.91 -11.77 12.04
N LEU A 263 3.69 -11.58 13.11
CA LEU A 263 3.40 -12.23 14.39
C LEU A 263 2.04 -11.81 14.96
N GLY A 264 1.61 -10.57 14.74
CA GLY A 264 0.29 -10.11 15.15
C GLY A 264 -0.84 -10.97 14.61
N GLY A 265 -0.72 -11.48 13.38
CA GLY A 265 -1.69 -12.40 12.77
C GLY A 265 -1.84 -13.72 13.51
N SER A 266 -0.75 -14.24 14.07
CA SER A 266 -0.77 -15.43 14.91
C SER A 266 -1.53 -15.24 16.23
N PHE A 267 -1.61 -14.00 16.70
CA PHE A 267 -2.35 -13.64 17.92
C PHE A 267 -3.74 -13.05 17.63
N GLY A 268 -4.12 -12.88 16.37
CA GLY A 268 -5.37 -12.19 16.01
C GLY A 268 -5.37 -10.72 16.42
N ALA A 269 -4.22 -10.06 16.34
CA ALA A 269 -4.01 -8.69 16.81
C ALA A 269 -3.34 -7.81 15.74
N ARG A 270 -3.88 -6.60 15.52
CA ARG A 270 -3.31 -5.57 14.64
C ARG A 270 -2.90 -4.34 15.43
N LEU A 271 -1.93 -3.60 14.90
CA LEU A 271 -1.54 -2.27 15.43
C LEU A 271 -2.51 -1.15 14.97
N ASP A 272 -3.65 -1.48 14.46
CA ASP A 272 -4.67 -0.54 13.97
C ASP A 272 -6.07 -1.07 14.30
N ILE A 273 -7.09 -0.41 13.78
CA ILE A 273 -8.47 -0.89 13.83
C ILE A 273 -8.60 -2.23 13.10
N GLN A 274 -9.31 -3.16 13.71
CA GLN A 274 -9.59 -4.49 13.18
C GLN A 274 -11.04 -4.89 13.37
N LYS A 275 -11.50 -5.89 12.63
CA LYS A 275 -12.82 -6.49 12.85
C LYS A 275 -12.75 -7.62 13.89
N ASP A 276 -13.81 -7.74 14.67
CA ASP A 276 -14.12 -8.87 15.54
C ASP A 276 -15.56 -9.30 15.21
N GLY A 277 -15.70 -10.22 14.23
CA GLY A 277 -16.97 -10.52 13.58
C GLY A 277 -17.53 -9.26 12.87
N ASP A 278 -18.75 -8.87 13.23
CA ASP A 278 -19.41 -7.68 12.67
C ASP A 278 -19.07 -6.39 13.42
N LYS A 279 -18.16 -6.45 14.38
CA LYS A 279 -17.75 -5.27 15.18
C LYS A 279 -16.40 -4.75 14.76
N VAL A 280 -16.26 -3.45 14.92
CA VAL A 280 -15.00 -2.72 14.76
C VAL A 280 -14.38 -2.53 16.12
N VAL A 281 -13.13 -2.94 16.29
CA VAL A 281 -12.36 -2.79 17.54
C VAL A 281 -11.00 -2.17 17.25
N TYR A 282 -10.42 -1.52 18.25
CA TYR A 282 -9.04 -1.04 18.15
C TYR A 282 -8.09 -2.13 18.66
N GLY A 283 -7.35 -2.75 17.73
CA GLY A 283 -6.47 -3.88 18.03
C GLY A 283 -5.58 -3.66 19.24
N PRO A 284 -4.86 -2.51 19.38
CA PRO A 284 -3.97 -2.24 20.49
C PRO A 284 -4.60 -2.24 21.89
N THR A 285 -5.92 -2.25 22.02
CA THR A 285 -6.62 -2.33 23.31
C THR A 285 -7.21 -3.71 23.62
N THR A 286 -6.98 -4.70 22.76
CA THR A 286 -7.53 -6.05 22.92
C THR A 286 -6.63 -6.94 23.76
N GLU A 287 -7.22 -7.97 24.38
CA GLU A 287 -6.47 -9.02 25.08
C GLU A 287 -5.52 -9.80 24.15
N ASN A 288 -5.88 -9.91 22.87
CA ASN A 288 -5.03 -10.52 21.85
C ASN A 288 -3.74 -9.72 21.65
N PHE A 289 -3.84 -8.40 21.63
CA PHE A 289 -2.67 -7.53 21.54
C PHE A 289 -1.79 -7.60 22.80
N LYS A 290 -2.40 -7.73 23.98
CA LYS A 290 -1.66 -7.97 25.22
C LYS A 290 -0.83 -9.25 25.14
N LYS A 291 -1.44 -10.37 24.71
CA LYS A 291 -0.74 -11.65 24.51
C LYS A 291 0.40 -11.54 23.50
N LEU A 292 0.21 -10.79 22.42
CA LEU A 292 1.27 -10.50 21.45
C LEU A 292 2.42 -9.76 22.13
N LEU A 293 2.15 -8.72 22.92
CA LEU A 293 3.18 -7.98 23.65
C LEU A 293 3.90 -8.86 24.69
N GLU A 294 3.20 -9.75 25.37
CA GLU A 294 3.80 -10.73 26.28
C GLU A 294 4.78 -11.65 25.53
N TYR A 295 4.42 -12.10 24.34
CA TYR A 295 5.29 -12.92 23.50
C TYR A 295 6.53 -12.15 23.04
N VAL A 296 6.35 -10.92 22.52
CA VAL A 296 7.47 -10.08 22.05
C VAL A 296 8.39 -9.68 23.19
N HIS A 297 7.83 -9.38 24.37
CA HIS A 297 8.61 -9.12 25.60
C HIS A 297 9.49 -10.31 25.96
N ARG A 298 8.97 -11.55 25.91
CA ARG A 298 9.76 -12.78 26.12
C ARG A 298 10.89 -12.91 25.09
N LEU A 299 10.63 -12.59 23.81
CA LEU A 299 11.68 -12.59 22.79
C LEU A 299 12.80 -11.58 23.14
N TYR A 300 12.43 -10.41 23.65
CA TYR A 300 13.36 -9.37 24.05
C TYR A 300 14.17 -9.77 25.30
N GLU A 301 13.52 -10.28 26.37
CA GLU A 301 14.18 -10.72 27.59
C GLU A 301 15.20 -11.84 27.36
N GLU A 302 14.90 -12.75 26.44
CA GLU A 302 15.77 -13.87 26.07
C GLU A 302 16.84 -13.48 25.02
N ASN A 303 16.92 -12.20 24.62
CA ASN A 303 17.84 -11.71 23.59
C ASN A 303 17.66 -12.45 22.24
N LEU A 304 16.43 -12.78 21.86
CA LEU A 304 16.12 -13.45 20.60
C LEU A 304 15.90 -12.47 19.45
N ILE A 305 15.70 -11.18 19.76
CA ILE A 305 15.60 -10.08 18.80
C ILE A 305 16.74 -9.07 19.05
N ASN A 306 17.09 -8.30 18.02
CA ASN A 306 18.08 -7.23 18.21
C ASN A 306 17.59 -6.20 19.23
N THR A 307 18.47 -5.81 20.15
CA THR A 307 18.13 -4.89 21.25
C THR A 307 17.86 -3.45 20.79
N ASP A 308 18.42 -3.05 19.64
CA ASP A 308 18.06 -1.82 18.93
C ASP A 308 17.14 -2.17 17.76
N PHE A 309 15.88 -2.40 18.04
CA PHE A 309 14.88 -2.76 17.05
C PHE A 309 14.31 -1.55 16.29
N ALA A 310 14.82 -0.36 16.54
CA ALA A 310 14.55 0.85 15.75
C ALA A 310 15.60 1.06 14.65
N ILE A 311 16.33 -0.01 14.26
CA ILE A 311 17.32 0.06 13.18
C ILE A 311 16.67 0.36 11.82
N ALA A 312 17.43 0.97 10.94
CA ALA A 312 17.01 1.20 9.58
C ALA A 312 16.83 -0.13 8.81
N LYS A 313 15.95 -0.13 7.81
CA LYS A 313 15.73 -1.30 6.94
C LYS A 313 17.05 -1.80 6.31
N GLU A 314 17.93 -0.88 5.93
CA GLU A 314 19.24 -1.19 5.35
C GLU A 314 20.14 -1.93 6.34
N GLU A 315 20.08 -1.59 7.62
CA GLU A 315 20.87 -2.27 8.65
C GLU A 315 20.34 -3.68 8.93
N LYS A 316 19.02 -3.86 8.95
CA LYS A 316 18.39 -5.19 8.96
C LYS A 316 18.87 -6.05 7.79
N MET A 317 18.84 -5.50 6.58
CA MET A 317 19.32 -6.20 5.39
C MET A 317 20.81 -6.56 5.49
N ASN A 318 21.63 -5.69 6.09
CA ASN A 318 23.04 -5.98 6.33
C ASN A 318 23.25 -7.17 7.27
N LEU A 319 22.45 -7.31 8.34
CA LEU A 319 22.53 -8.47 9.24
C LEU A 319 22.18 -9.78 8.52
N ILE A 320 21.20 -9.75 7.63
CA ILE A 320 20.84 -10.90 6.79
C ILE A 320 21.98 -11.25 5.83
N THR A 321 22.52 -10.26 5.10
CA THR A 321 23.56 -10.47 4.09
C THR A 321 24.93 -10.82 4.69
N GLN A 322 25.17 -10.47 5.96
CA GLN A 322 26.35 -10.88 6.72
C GLN A 322 26.24 -12.27 7.35
N ASN A 323 25.19 -13.02 7.03
CA ASN A 323 24.97 -14.36 7.56
C ASN A 323 24.74 -14.38 9.09
N LYS A 324 24.11 -13.33 9.66
CA LYS A 324 23.93 -13.17 11.12
C LYS A 324 22.47 -13.30 11.57
N SER A 325 21.54 -13.60 10.67
CA SER A 325 20.12 -13.71 11.02
C SER A 325 19.57 -15.10 10.68
N GLY A 326 18.90 -15.72 11.66
CA GLY A 326 18.25 -17.02 11.50
C GLY A 326 16.80 -16.95 11.02
N PHE A 327 16.07 -15.93 11.47
CA PHE A 327 14.68 -15.68 11.11
C PHE A 327 14.48 -14.22 10.74
N ALA A 328 13.68 -13.96 9.75
CA ALA A 328 13.35 -12.61 9.29
C ALA A 328 11.93 -12.56 8.72
N ILE A 329 11.36 -11.35 8.66
CA ILE A 329 10.13 -11.06 7.95
C ILE A 329 10.49 -10.12 6.81
N GLY A 330 10.03 -10.41 5.62
CA GLY A 330 10.39 -9.58 4.47
C GLY A 330 9.67 -9.96 3.19
N SER A 331 10.02 -9.26 2.12
CA SER A 331 9.45 -9.56 0.80
C SER A 331 10.18 -10.73 0.15
N MET A 332 9.44 -11.46 -0.63
CA MET A 332 9.95 -12.54 -1.46
C MET A 332 11.14 -12.10 -2.33
N ASN A 333 11.01 -10.96 -3.03
CA ASN A 333 12.02 -10.52 -3.99
C ASN A 333 13.27 -9.97 -3.32
N SER A 334 13.11 -8.92 -2.50
CA SER A 334 14.24 -8.18 -1.95
C SER A 334 14.89 -8.88 -0.76
N THR A 335 14.16 -9.74 -0.04
CA THR A 335 14.67 -10.40 1.15
C THR A 335 15.01 -11.86 0.88
N LEU A 336 14.09 -12.65 0.34
CA LEU A 336 14.30 -14.08 0.13
C LEU A 336 15.23 -14.33 -1.06
N ILE A 337 14.77 -14.02 -2.28
CA ILE A 337 15.45 -14.42 -3.52
C ILE A 337 16.79 -13.73 -3.66
N ALA A 338 16.84 -12.41 -3.55
CA ALA A 338 18.06 -11.65 -3.75
C ALA A 338 19.17 -12.04 -2.75
N ASN A 339 18.81 -12.26 -1.47
CA ASN A 339 19.79 -12.68 -0.47
C ASN A 339 20.21 -14.14 -0.65
N HIS A 340 19.29 -15.03 -0.97
CA HIS A 340 19.60 -16.43 -1.21
C HIS A 340 20.62 -16.57 -2.34
N GLN A 341 20.36 -15.96 -3.49
CA GLN A 341 21.29 -16.03 -4.64
C GLN A 341 22.67 -15.45 -4.31
N ASN A 342 22.71 -14.25 -3.72
CA ASN A 342 23.97 -13.59 -3.38
C ASN A 342 24.79 -14.33 -2.33
N LEU A 343 24.15 -14.95 -1.34
CA LEU A 343 24.84 -15.66 -0.27
C LEU A 343 25.22 -17.09 -0.63
N GLN A 344 24.46 -17.78 -1.49
CA GLN A 344 24.84 -19.09 -2.01
C GLN A 344 26.12 -19.06 -2.86
N GLU A 345 26.42 -17.95 -3.52
CA GLU A 345 27.71 -17.78 -4.20
C GLU A 345 28.89 -17.82 -3.22
N GLN A 346 28.70 -17.35 -1.98
CA GLN A 346 29.72 -17.30 -0.93
C GLN A 346 29.68 -18.53 0.00
N ASN A 347 28.49 -19.00 0.30
CA ASN A 347 28.19 -20.18 1.11
C ASN A 347 27.17 -21.08 0.39
N PRO A 348 27.59 -22.13 -0.32
CA PRO A 348 26.68 -23.01 -1.07
C PRO A 348 25.63 -23.75 -0.20
N GLU A 349 25.86 -23.81 1.13
CA GLU A 349 24.92 -24.43 2.08
C GLU A 349 23.85 -23.43 2.57
N TYR A 350 24.02 -22.13 2.32
CA TYR A 350 23.03 -21.13 2.70
C TYR A 350 21.67 -21.43 2.09
N ASN A 351 20.66 -21.58 2.94
CA ASN A 351 19.31 -21.94 2.51
C ASN A 351 18.25 -21.17 3.32
N LEU A 352 17.88 -19.98 2.84
CA LEU A 352 16.76 -19.20 3.38
C LEU A 352 15.47 -19.62 2.66
N VAL A 353 14.44 -20.02 3.41
CA VAL A 353 13.17 -20.52 2.89
C VAL A 353 11.99 -19.80 3.55
N SER A 354 10.80 -19.90 2.94
CA SER A 354 9.57 -19.40 3.54
C SER A 354 9.16 -20.27 4.73
N VAL A 355 8.51 -19.63 5.72
CA VAL A 355 7.92 -20.32 6.88
C VAL A 355 6.39 -20.28 6.72
N PRO A 356 5.65 -21.35 7.02
CA PRO A 356 4.19 -21.28 7.13
C PRO A 356 3.78 -20.15 8.07
N TRP A 357 2.66 -19.48 7.78
CA TRP A 357 2.10 -18.56 8.77
C TRP A 357 1.92 -19.31 10.09
N LEU A 358 2.51 -18.78 11.14
CA LEU A 358 2.56 -19.47 12.43
C LEU A 358 1.19 -19.46 13.11
N ILE A 359 0.83 -20.59 13.68
CA ILE A 359 -0.36 -20.73 14.50
C ILE A 359 -0.03 -20.22 15.91
N GLY A 360 -0.79 -19.26 16.39
CA GLY A 360 -0.66 -18.74 17.75
C GLY A 360 -1.39 -19.58 18.80
N PRO A 361 -1.27 -19.21 20.09
CA PRO A 361 -1.77 -20.00 21.21
C PRO A 361 -3.30 -20.19 21.20
N ASP A 362 -4.05 -19.25 20.63
CA ASP A 362 -5.51 -19.32 20.50
C ASP A 362 -5.97 -19.84 19.13
N GLY A 363 -5.05 -20.35 18.30
CA GLY A 363 -5.34 -20.94 17.00
C GLY A 363 -5.48 -19.94 15.85
N TYR A 364 -5.17 -18.66 16.05
CA TYR A 364 -5.13 -17.68 14.97
C TYR A 364 -3.97 -17.98 14.02
N GLN A 365 -4.23 -17.81 12.73
CA GLN A 365 -3.27 -17.92 11.64
C GLN A 365 -3.66 -16.90 10.55
N CYS A 366 -3.62 -15.62 10.88
CA CYS A 366 -4.06 -14.57 9.98
C CYS A 366 -2.89 -13.91 9.27
N ASP A 367 -3.05 -13.67 7.97
CA ASP A 367 -2.22 -12.74 7.22
C ASP A 367 -2.77 -11.33 7.43
N ILE A 368 -2.04 -10.52 8.20
CA ILE A 368 -2.38 -9.13 8.47
C ILE A 368 -1.48 -8.14 7.72
N SER A 369 -0.63 -8.64 6.84
CA SER A 369 0.03 -7.78 5.86
C SER A 369 -1.05 -7.09 5.02
N ASP A 370 -0.83 -5.82 4.69
CA ASP A 370 -1.80 -5.06 3.90
C ASP A 370 -2.07 -5.79 2.59
N LYS A 371 -3.23 -6.42 2.51
CA LYS A 371 -3.72 -6.95 1.26
C LYS A 371 -4.11 -5.76 0.41
N ASN A 372 -3.39 -5.56 -0.67
CA ASN A 372 -3.69 -4.54 -1.65
C ASN A 372 -4.94 -4.91 -2.47
N SER A 373 -6.08 -5.03 -1.80
CA SER A 373 -7.37 -5.12 -2.47
C SER A 373 -7.67 -3.78 -3.15
N GLY A 374 -7.61 -3.77 -4.46
CA GLY A 374 -8.04 -2.63 -5.27
C GLY A 374 -7.05 -1.49 -5.46
N GLY A 375 -5.75 -1.71 -5.24
CA GLY A 375 -4.72 -0.73 -5.58
C GLY A 375 -3.53 -0.75 -4.64
N GLN A 376 -2.36 -0.97 -5.18
CA GLN A 376 -1.12 -1.04 -4.38
C GLN A 376 -0.87 0.27 -3.63
N GLY A 377 -0.58 0.14 -2.33
CA GLY A 377 -0.10 1.23 -1.50
C GLY A 377 -1.10 2.35 -1.21
N GLY A 378 -2.40 2.14 -1.44
CA GLY A 378 -3.42 3.17 -1.16
C GLY A 378 -3.36 4.39 -2.08
N ARG A 379 -2.44 4.41 -3.07
CA ARG A 379 -2.33 5.50 -4.04
C ARG A 379 -3.43 5.42 -5.08
N ARG A 380 -3.95 6.59 -5.44
CA ARG A 380 -5.00 6.75 -6.45
C ARG A 380 -4.62 7.86 -7.41
N THR A 381 -4.97 7.70 -8.68
CA THR A 381 -4.87 8.79 -9.66
C THR A 381 -6.22 9.45 -9.82
N VAL A 382 -6.25 10.75 -9.59
CA VAL A 382 -7.42 11.60 -9.77
C VAL A 382 -7.16 12.63 -10.86
N VAL A 383 -8.23 13.08 -11.52
CA VAL A 383 -8.21 14.20 -12.45
C VAL A 383 -8.60 15.45 -11.68
N THR A 384 -7.80 16.50 -11.77
CA THR A 384 -8.07 17.75 -11.05
C THR A 384 -8.96 18.69 -11.87
N THR A 385 -9.53 19.69 -11.20
CA THR A 385 -10.32 20.74 -11.87
C THR A 385 -9.47 21.69 -12.74
N ALA A 386 -8.16 21.60 -12.69
CA ALA A 386 -7.26 22.31 -13.60
C ALA A 386 -7.15 21.65 -14.98
N CYS A 387 -7.53 20.37 -15.12
CA CYS A 387 -7.47 19.65 -16.37
C CYS A 387 -8.52 20.16 -17.37
N GLU A 388 -8.08 20.78 -18.45
CA GLU A 388 -8.96 21.24 -19.52
C GLU A 388 -9.40 20.12 -20.46
N ASN A 389 -8.66 19.00 -20.52
CA ASN A 389 -8.86 17.89 -21.45
C ASN A 389 -9.24 16.59 -20.71
N VAL A 390 -10.27 16.64 -19.84
CA VAL A 390 -10.66 15.51 -18.98
C VAL A 390 -10.92 14.23 -19.78
N GLU A 391 -11.69 14.28 -20.88
CA GLU A 391 -12.00 13.12 -21.70
C GLU A 391 -10.73 12.45 -22.28
N VAL A 392 -9.79 13.27 -22.72
CA VAL A 392 -8.50 12.77 -23.26
C VAL A 392 -7.67 12.15 -22.13
N ALA A 393 -7.64 12.79 -20.96
CA ALA A 393 -6.93 12.26 -19.78
C ALA A 393 -7.48 10.89 -19.36
N LEU A 394 -8.81 10.71 -19.36
CA LEU A 394 -9.44 9.43 -19.07
C LEU A 394 -9.08 8.34 -20.09
N ARG A 395 -9.14 8.65 -21.39
CA ARG A 395 -8.77 7.70 -22.46
C ARG A 395 -7.28 7.34 -22.42
N TRP A 396 -6.44 8.31 -22.08
CA TRP A 396 -5.01 8.10 -21.93
C TRP A 396 -4.69 7.17 -20.75
N LEU A 397 -5.36 7.37 -19.61
CA LEU A 397 -5.25 6.48 -18.44
C LEU A 397 -5.81 5.09 -18.72
N ASP A 398 -6.93 4.99 -19.45
CA ASP A 398 -7.61 3.73 -19.77
C ASP A 398 -6.75 2.78 -20.59
N TYR A 399 -5.81 3.33 -21.39
CA TYR A 399 -4.92 2.51 -22.22
C TYR A 399 -4.19 1.44 -21.39
N ALA A 400 -3.68 1.80 -20.24
CA ALA A 400 -2.96 0.90 -19.34
C ALA A 400 -3.83 -0.24 -18.73
N TYR A 401 -5.15 -0.19 -18.94
CA TYR A 401 -6.09 -1.26 -18.53
C TYR A 401 -6.58 -2.10 -19.69
N THR A 402 -6.25 -1.77 -20.93
CA THR A 402 -6.52 -2.63 -22.08
C THR A 402 -5.56 -3.83 -22.08
N GLU A 403 -5.93 -4.92 -22.78
CA GLU A 403 -5.06 -6.10 -22.87
C GLU A 403 -3.67 -5.74 -23.40
N GLN A 404 -3.60 -5.01 -24.51
CA GLN A 404 -2.34 -4.59 -25.10
C GLN A 404 -1.59 -3.58 -24.20
N GLY A 405 -2.28 -2.58 -23.68
CA GLY A 405 -1.66 -1.56 -22.82
C GLY A 405 -1.14 -2.12 -21.51
N SER A 406 -1.82 -3.10 -20.92
CA SER A 406 -1.37 -3.85 -19.74
C SER A 406 -0.07 -4.62 -20.03
N LEU A 407 -0.02 -5.33 -21.17
CA LEU A 407 1.20 -6.02 -21.60
C LEU A 407 2.37 -5.05 -21.82
N GLU A 408 2.13 -3.99 -22.58
CA GLU A 408 3.17 -2.99 -22.89
C GLU A 408 3.64 -2.23 -21.65
N MET A 409 2.72 -1.87 -20.76
CA MET A 409 3.06 -1.23 -19.49
C MET A 409 3.89 -2.16 -18.59
N THR A 410 3.59 -3.47 -18.60
CA THR A 410 4.19 -4.46 -17.70
C THR A 410 5.48 -5.06 -18.26
N PHE A 411 5.56 -5.31 -19.58
CA PHE A 411 6.69 -6.00 -20.22
C PHE A 411 7.48 -5.11 -21.17
N GLY A 412 6.97 -3.92 -21.50
CA GLY A 412 7.56 -3.00 -22.48
C GLY A 412 7.08 -3.25 -23.89
N ILE A 413 7.99 -3.26 -24.88
CA ILE A 413 7.67 -3.29 -26.29
C ILE A 413 7.92 -4.70 -26.86
N GLU A 414 6.89 -5.31 -27.45
CA GLU A 414 7.00 -6.63 -28.08
C GLU A 414 8.05 -6.62 -29.19
N GLY A 415 8.88 -7.66 -29.22
CA GLY A 415 10.02 -7.76 -30.12
C GLY A 415 11.28 -7.04 -29.67
N GLU A 416 11.18 -6.08 -28.73
CA GLU A 416 12.31 -5.35 -28.15
C GLU A 416 12.64 -5.82 -26.73
N SER A 417 11.70 -5.71 -25.79
CA SER A 417 11.91 -6.08 -24.39
C SER A 417 11.32 -7.45 -24.01
N PHE A 418 10.28 -7.87 -24.69
CA PHE A 418 9.68 -9.19 -24.52
C PHE A 418 9.24 -9.79 -25.84
N GLU A 419 8.89 -11.06 -25.85
CA GLU A 419 8.28 -11.75 -26.97
C GLU A 419 7.21 -12.73 -26.48
N MET A 420 6.21 -13.02 -27.32
CA MET A 420 5.17 -14.00 -27.01
C MET A 420 5.66 -15.40 -27.35
N VAL A 421 5.92 -16.24 -26.34
CA VAL A 421 6.31 -17.64 -26.48
C VAL A 421 5.12 -18.52 -26.11
N ASP A 422 4.52 -19.21 -27.08
CA ASP A 422 3.32 -20.04 -26.89
C ASP A 422 2.15 -19.30 -26.19
N GLY A 423 2.01 -18.00 -26.47
CA GLY A 423 0.98 -17.13 -25.87
C GLY A 423 1.34 -16.59 -24.48
N TYR A 424 2.56 -16.81 -24.00
CA TYR A 424 3.07 -16.29 -22.75
C TYR A 424 4.09 -15.18 -22.98
N PRO A 425 3.91 -13.95 -22.42
CA PRO A 425 4.87 -12.87 -22.57
C PRO A 425 6.15 -13.20 -21.82
N THR A 426 7.25 -13.30 -22.54
CA THR A 426 8.56 -13.70 -22.00
C THR A 426 9.54 -12.55 -22.12
N ILE A 427 10.07 -12.06 -21.00
CA ILE A 427 11.10 -11.01 -20.98
C ILE A 427 12.39 -11.56 -21.57
N LYS A 428 12.98 -10.82 -22.51
CA LYS A 428 14.22 -11.23 -23.14
C LYS A 428 15.40 -11.13 -22.16
N GLU A 429 16.29 -12.11 -22.19
CA GLU A 429 17.46 -12.16 -21.30
C GLU A 429 18.41 -10.95 -21.49
N GLU A 430 18.55 -10.44 -22.71
CA GLU A 430 19.36 -9.24 -22.97
C GLU A 430 18.83 -7.97 -22.30
N VAL A 431 17.55 -7.93 -21.94
CA VAL A 431 16.93 -6.80 -21.23
C VAL A 431 17.25 -6.83 -19.74
N LYS A 432 17.39 -8.03 -19.19
CA LYS A 432 17.74 -8.25 -17.78
C LYS A 432 19.23 -7.97 -17.54
N GLN A 433 20.08 -8.21 -18.53
CA GLN A 433 21.52 -8.04 -18.44
C GLN A 433 21.96 -6.59 -18.68
N ASN A 434 23.00 -6.16 -18.02
CA ASN A 434 23.59 -4.84 -18.23
C ASN A 434 25.08 -4.85 -17.87
N ASP A 435 25.83 -3.88 -18.40
CA ASP A 435 27.24 -3.63 -18.13
C ASP A 435 27.47 -2.53 -17.08
N LYS A 436 26.40 -2.03 -16.47
CA LYS A 436 26.43 -0.90 -15.54
C LYS A 436 26.38 -1.32 -14.06
N GLY A 437 26.23 -2.61 -13.79
CA GLY A 437 26.09 -3.13 -12.43
C GLY A 437 24.71 -2.87 -11.81
N TRP A 438 23.71 -2.64 -12.65
CA TRP A 438 22.33 -2.50 -12.22
C TRP A 438 21.73 -3.86 -11.86
N THR A 439 20.77 -3.87 -10.94
CA THR A 439 19.95 -5.04 -10.69
C THR A 439 19.11 -5.38 -11.94
N GLU A 440 18.58 -6.59 -12.00
CA GLU A 440 17.68 -7.02 -13.07
C GLU A 440 16.45 -6.09 -13.16
N GLU A 441 15.82 -5.76 -12.03
CA GLU A 441 14.70 -4.83 -11.96
C GLU A 441 15.08 -3.44 -12.50
N GLN A 442 16.22 -2.88 -12.12
CA GLN A 442 16.72 -1.60 -12.62
C GLN A 442 16.98 -1.64 -14.15
N SER A 443 17.41 -2.77 -14.67
CA SER A 443 17.66 -2.93 -16.11
C SER A 443 16.36 -2.93 -16.92
N ILE A 444 15.33 -3.59 -16.40
CA ILE A 444 14.03 -3.73 -17.05
C ILE A 444 13.22 -2.42 -16.99
N CYS A 445 13.34 -1.64 -15.91
CA CYS A 445 12.58 -0.41 -15.70
C CYS A 445 12.69 0.63 -16.82
N ARG A 446 13.72 0.58 -17.66
CA ARG A 446 13.83 1.46 -18.85
C ARG A 446 12.80 1.15 -19.94
N TRP A 447 12.21 -0.05 -19.95
CA TRP A 447 11.26 -0.49 -20.96
C TRP A 447 9.82 -0.35 -20.50
N MET A 448 9.58 -0.50 -19.18
CA MET A 448 8.27 -0.59 -18.58
C MET A 448 8.18 0.28 -17.33
N CYS A 449 6.95 0.57 -16.87
CA CYS A 449 6.74 1.50 -15.78
C CYS A 449 6.92 0.89 -14.37
N GLY A 450 7.23 -0.40 -14.28
CA GLY A 450 7.35 -1.12 -13.00
C GLY A 450 6.00 -1.36 -12.31
N PRO A 451 5.93 -2.39 -11.48
CA PRO A 451 4.65 -2.91 -10.98
C PRO A 451 4.00 -2.10 -9.86
N ILE A 452 4.56 -0.96 -9.45
CA ILE A 452 4.11 -0.24 -8.26
C ILE A 452 3.95 1.24 -8.57
N ASN A 453 2.86 1.84 -8.08
CA ASN A 453 2.53 3.26 -8.08
C ASN A 453 1.88 3.84 -9.33
N TYR A 454 1.98 3.22 -10.51
CA TYR A 454 1.32 3.72 -11.71
C TYR A 454 -0.10 3.13 -11.86
N PRO A 455 -1.11 3.93 -12.26
CA PRO A 455 -2.46 3.42 -12.53
C PRO A 455 -2.46 2.59 -13.81
N GLY A 456 -2.99 1.38 -13.73
CA GLY A 456 -3.05 0.44 -14.83
C GLY A 456 -3.23 -0.98 -14.32
N LEU A 457 -3.43 -1.92 -15.22
CA LEU A 457 -3.45 -3.33 -14.91
C LEU A 457 -2.06 -3.93 -15.12
N HIS A 458 -1.38 -4.22 -14.02
CA HIS A 458 -0.11 -4.93 -14.05
C HIS A 458 -0.36 -6.41 -14.26
N ASP A 459 0.18 -6.95 -15.34
CA ASP A 459 0.05 -8.36 -15.67
C ASP A 459 0.83 -9.21 -14.68
N TYR A 460 0.12 -10.12 -14.03
CA TYR A 460 0.66 -11.01 -13.01
C TYR A 460 1.84 -11.88 -13.50
N ARG A 461 1.87 -12.26 -14.79
CA ARG A 461 2.92 -13.08 -15.38
C ARG A 461 4.32 -12.44 -15.32
N PHE A 462 4.37 -11.12 -15.08
CA PHE A 462 5.63 -10.43 -14.79
C PHE A 462 6.24 -10.94 -13.46
N TYR A 463 5.44 -11.01 -12.40
CA TYR A 463 5.91 -11.51 -11.12
C TYR A 463 6.34 -12.98 -11.18
N GLU A 464 5.69 -13.78 -12.01
CA GLU A 464 6.12 -15.17 -12.23
C GLU A 464 7.53 -15.28 -12.80
N GLN A 465 7.94 -14.32 -13.63
CA GLN A 465 9.26 -14.33 -14.26
C GLN A 465 10.34 -13.69 -13.40
N MET A 466 9.97 -12.64 -12.62
CA MET A 466 10.94 -11.85 -11.86
C MET A 466 11.12 -12.34 -10.43
N SER A 467 10.08 -12.88 -9.85
CA SER A 467 10.01 -13.07 -8.40
C SER A 467 9.60 -14.48 -7.98
N LEU A 468 8.98 -15.20 -8.87
CA LEU A 468 8.43 -16.53 -8.59
C LEU A 468 9.15 -17.63 -9.35
N ASN A 469 10.44 -17.39 -9.71
CA ASN A 469 11.19 -18.48 -10.34
C ASN A 469 11.31 -19.68 -9.40
N GLU A 470 11.23 -20.89 -9.99
CA GLU A 470 11.50 -22.14 -9.32
C GLU A 470 12.88 -22.11 -8.64
N PRO A 471 13.06 -22.59 -7.38
CA PRO A 471 12.11 -23.41 -6.59
C PRO A 471 11.23 -22.60 -5.61
N TYR A 472 11.36 -21.29 -5.53
CA TYR A 472 10.73 -20.46 -4.48
C TYR A 472 9.22 -20.32 -4.63
N LYS A 473 8.71 -20.41 -5.86
CA LYS A 473 7.28 -20.23 -6.16
C LYS A 473 6.40 -21.23 -5.41
N GLU A 474 6.75 -22.52 -5.50
CA GLU A 474 5.96 -23.57 -4.85
C GLU A 474 6.03 -23.45 -3.32
N ASP A 475 7.23 -23.15 -2.80
CA ASP A 475 7.46 -22.99 -1.37
C ASP A 475 6.61 -21.83 -0.79
N ILE A 476 6.69 -20.64 -1.41
CA ILE A 476 5.94 -19.46 -0.99
C ILE A 476 4.42 -19.66 -1.13
N GLN A 477 3.97 -20.19 -2.26
CA GLN A 477 2.54 -20.46 -2.47
C GLN A 477 2.00 -21.46 -1.46
N THR A 478 2.77 -22.47 -1.09
CA THR A 478 2.39 -23.45 -0.10
C THR A 478 2.28 -22.84 1.29
N ASN A 479 3.32 -22.09 1.71
CA ASN A 479 3.44 -21.62 3.07
C ASN A 479 2.63 -20.34 3.36
N TRP A 480 2.65 -19.37 2.45
CA TRP A 480 2.00 -18.09 2.70
C TRP A 480 0.53 -18.01 2.29
N SER A 481 0.02 -19.02 1.56
CA SER A 481 -1.41 -19.11 1.23
C SER A 481 -2.28 -19.67 2.35
N LEU A 482 -1.69 -20.21 3.43
CA LEU A 482 -2.42 -20.87 4.52
C LEU A 482 -3.15 -19.89 5.46
N ALA A 483 -2.79 -18.61 5.43
CA ALA A 483 -3.35 -17.64 6.36
C ALA A 483 -4.74 -17.15 5.96
N THR A 484 -5.58 -16.86 6.96
CA THR A 484 -6.89 -16.22 6.80
C THR A 484 -6.78 -14.70 6.90
N ASP A 485 -7.87 -14.00 6.58
CA ASP A 485 -7.98 -12.53 6.66
C ASP A 485 -9.10 -12.06 7.60
N ASP A 486 -9.48 -12.92 8.52
CA ASP A 486 -10.69 -12.78 9.36
C ASP A 486 -10.73 -11.49 10.18
N ILE A 487 -9.59 -10.85 10.44
CA ILE A 487 -9.50 -9.62 11.26
C ILE A 487 -9.24 -8.35 10.43
N ILE A 488 -9.16 -8.44 9.11
CA ILE A 488 -8.81 -7.31 8.24
C ILE A 488 -10.06 -6.61 7.72
N PHE A 489 -9.99 -5.28 7.66
CA PHE A 489 -10.93 -4.45 6.92
C PHE A 489 -10.39 -4.15 5.54
N ASP A 490 -10.91 -4.80 4.53
CA ASP A 490 -10.64 -4.39 3.17
C ASP A 490 -11.82 -3.60 2.59
N GLY A 491 -11.50 -2.51 1.90
CA GLY A 491 -12.47 -1.79 1.09
C GLY A 491 -13.53 -0.98 1.82
N VAL A 492 -13.36 -0.70 3.11
CA VAL A 492 -14.29 0.12 3.88
C VAL A 492 -13.99 1.61 3.71
N VAL A 493 -14.83 2.32 2.98
CA VAL A 493 -14.69 3.75 2.69
C VAL A 493 -15.51 4.57 3.69
N MET A 494 -14.85 5.54 4.33
CA MET A 494 -15.46 6.51 5.24
C MET A 494 -15.93 7.75 4.48
N THR A 495 -17.03 8.36 4.90
CA THR A 495 -17.44 9.69 4.45
C THR A 495 -16.45 10.76 4.89
N ALA A 496 -16.54 11.98 4.33
CA ALA A 496 -15.71 13.11 4.75
C ALA A 496 -15.85 13.39 6.26
N ASP A 497 -17.07 13.38 6.80
CA ASP A 497 -17.31 13.59 8.22
C ASP A 497 -16.72 12.47 9.09
N GLU A 498 -16.87 11.22 8.68
CA GLU A 498 -16.28 10.06 9.37
C GLU A 498 -14.75 10.11 9.32
N THR A 499 -14.18 10.47 8.18
CA THR A 499 -12.72 10.65 8.02
C THR A 499 -12.21 11.79 8.91
N ALA A 500 -12.93 12.92 8.97
CA ALA A 500 -12.59 14.03 9.86
C ALA A 500 -12.67 13.61 11.34
N ALA A 501 -13.71 12.87 11.73
CA ALA A 501 -13.86 12.34 13.10
C ALA A 501 -12.73 11.37 13.46
N TYR A 502 -12.34 10.47 12.55
CA TYR A 502 -11.22 9.55 12.72
C TYR A 502 -9.89 10.30 12.88
N ASN A 503 -9.59 11.22 11.95
CA ASN A 503 -8.33 11.96 11.92
C ASN A 503 -8.18 12.94 13.11
N ALA A 504 -9.28 13.34 13.74
CA ALA A 504 -9.24 14.23 14.90
C ALA A 504 -8.57 13.60 16.13
N VAL A 505 -8.58 12.28 16.26
CA VAL A 505 -8.09 11.58 17.46
C VAL A 505 -6.96 10.59 17.19
N MET A 506 -6.93 9.95 16.01
CA MET A 506 -6.01 8.85 15.73
C MET A 506 -4.53 9.21 15.74
N PRO A 507 -4.07 10.40 15.28
CA PRO A 507 -2.65 10.73 15.30
C PRO A 507 -2.05 10.72 16.71
N ASP A 508 -2.75 11.32 17.67
CA ASP A 508 -2.29 11.35 19.06
C ASP A 508 -2.37 9.97 19.71
N ILE A 509 -3.43 9.21 19.42
CA ILE A 509 -3.59 7.83 19.91
C ILE A 509 -2.47 6.94 19.37
N LYS A 510 -2.17 6.99 18.07
CA LYS A 510 -1.08 6.20 17.47
C LYS A 510 0.26 6.50 18.12
N THR A 511 0.58 7.79 18.32
CA THR A 511 1.81 8.20 19.01
C THR A 511 1.90 7.67 20.44
N TYR A 512 0.80 7.73 21.19
CA TYR A 512 0.75 7.20 22.56
C TYR A 512 0.91 5.66 22.58
N VAL A 513 0.24 4.96 21.67
CA VAL A 513 0.32 3.50 21.53
C VAL A 513 1.74 3.08 21.15
N GLU A 514 2.36 3.75 20.17
CA GLU A 514 3.74 3.48 19.75
C GLU A 514 4.74 3.62 20.89
N THR A 515 4.62 4.67 21.68
CA THR A 515 5.45 4.85 22.87
C THR A 515 5.19 3.75 23.90
N SER A 516 3.92 3.41 24.15
CA SER A 516 3.53 2.48 25.21
C SER A 516 3.91 1.03 24.90
N TYR A 517 3.71 0.56 23.66
CA TYR A 517 4.10 -0.83 23.35
C TYR A 517 5.62 -1.02 23.45
N MET A 518 6.42 0.00 23.11
CA MET A 518 7.86 -0.05 23.32
C MET A 518 8.23 -0.20 24.79
N GLU A 519 7.60 0.59 25.67
CA GLU A 519 7.81 0.48 27.13
C GLU A 519 7.42 -0.91 27.67
N PHE A 520 6.35 -1.52 27.15
CA PHE A 520 5.97 -2.89 27.50
C PHE A 520 6.99 -3.92 27.00
N ILE A 521 7.48 -3.78 25.76
CA ILE A 521 8.44 -4.74 25.20
C ILE A 521 9.75 -4.72 25.95
N VAL A 522 10.29 -3.55 26.30
CA VAL A 522 11.55 -3.45 27.04
C VAL A 522 11.39 -3.64 28.57
N GLY A 523 10.16 -3.79 29.05
CA GLY A 523 9.85 -4.02 30.48
C GLY A 523 9.89 -2.76 31.35
N ASP A 524 9.90 -1.56 30.76
CA ASP A 524 9.77 -0.30 31.50
C ASP A 524 8.34 -0.13 32.09
N LYS A 525 7.33 -0.77 31.45
CA LYS A 525 5.99 -1.00 31.96
C LYS A 525 5.69 -2.49 32.04
N SER A 526 4.89 -2.88 33.02
CA SER A 526 4.45 -4.26 33.23
C SER A 526 3.07 -4.50 32.61
N LEU A 527 2.96 -5.53 31.77
CA LEU A 527 1.66 -5.95 31.21
C LEU A 527 0.68 -6.44 32.29
N ASP A 528 1.17 -6.89 33.46
CA ASP A 528 0.33 -7.33 34.56
C ASP A 528 -0.31 -6.17 35.34
N THR A 529 0.41 -5.04 35.49
CA THR A 529 -0.01 -3.96 36.39
C THR A 529 -0.39 -2.67 35.67
N ASP A 530 0.15 -2.40 34.50
CA ASP A 530 -0.01 -1.12 33.81
C ASP A 530 -0.92 -1.22 32.57
N TRP A 531 -1.32 -2.44 32.16
CA TRP A 531 -2.17 -2.67 30.99
C TRP A 531 -3.52 -1.96 31.08
N ASP A 532 -4.23 -2.12 32.20
CA ASP A 532 -5.55 -1.51 32.38
C ASP A 532 -5.49 0.03 32.31
N ALA A 533 -4.46 0.64 32.93
CA ALA A 533 -4.24 2.08 32.85
C ALA A 533 -3.89 2.56 31.44
N TYR A 534 -3.16 1.76 30.67
CA TYR A 534 -2.87 2.02 29.27
C TYR A 534 -4.18 2.04 28.45
N VAL A 535 -5.02 1.00 28.57
CA VAL A 535 -6.31 0.91 27.86
C VAL A 535 -7.23 2.07 28.26
N GLU A 536 -7.31 2.40 29.56
CA GLU A 536 -8.11 3.54 30.03
C GLU A 536 -7.63 4.86 29.42
N THR A 537 -6.31 5.04 29.27
CA THR A 537 -5.75 6.23 28.65
C THR A 537 -6.16 6.33 27.17
N VAL A 538 -6.01 5.25 26.38
CA VAL A 538 -6.45 5.21 24.98
C VAL A 538 -7.95 5.55 24.86
N ASN A 539 -8.77 4.98 25.74
CA ASN A 539 -10.22 5.28 25.78
C ASN A 539 -10.47 6.76 26.09
N SER A 540 -9.73 7.34 27.03
CA SER A 540 -9.87 8.76 27.39
C SER A 540 -9.42 9.73 26.30
N MET A 541 -8.55 9.28 25.38
CA MET A 541 -8.12 10.04 24.21
C MET A 541 -9.19 10.08 23.10
N GLY A 542 -10.30 9.36 23.25
CA GLY A 542 -11.46 9.44 22.36
C GLY A 542 -11.47 8.42 21.25
N ILE A 543 -10.85 7.24 21.42
CA ILE A 543 -10.88 6.16 20.43
C ILE A 543 -12.29 5.78 19.99
N ASP A 544 -13.30 5.89 20.86
CA ASP A 544 -14.69 5.62 20.55
C ASP A 544 -15.23 6.45 19.37
N GLN A 545 -14.70 7.67 19.18
CA GLN A 545 -15.08 8.51 18.03
C GLN A 545 -14.60 7.88 16.71
N ALA A 546 -13.37 7.41 16.67
CA ALA A 546 -12.81 6.74 15.50
C ALA A 546 -13.50 5.38 15.22
N LEU A 547 -13.78 4.61 16.29
CA LEU A 547 -14.49 3.33 16.19
C LEU A 547 -15.92 3.52 15.68
N THR A 548 -16.63 4.55 16.13
CA THR A 548 -17.98 4.87 15.68
C THR A 548 -17.99 5.21 14.18
N ALA A 549 -17.04 6.02 13.73
CA ALA A 549 -16.89 6.37 12.31
C ALA A 549 -16.58 5.14 11.45
N LYS A 550 -15.63 4.31 11.87
CA LYS A 550 -15.29 3.07 11.16
C LYS A 550 -16.42 2.05 11.15
N GLN A 551 -17.16 1.89 12.26
CA GLN A 551 -18.31 0.99 12.33
C GLN A 551 -19.42 1.43 11.35
N ALA A 552 -19.74 2.73 11.30
CA ALA A 552 -20.74 3.23 10.37
C ALA A 552 -20.35 2.97 8.91
N ALA A 553 -19.07 3.15 8.57
CA ALA A 553 -18.55 2.83 7.25
C ALA A 553 -18.61 1.31 6.96
N TYR A 554 -18.27 0.48 7.95
CA TYR A 554 -18.35 -0.99 7.81
C TYR A 554 -19.78 -1.49 7.66
N ASP A 555 -20.72 -0.94 8.42
CA ASP A 555 -22.15 -1.28 8.31
C ASP A 555 -22.69 -0.95 6.90
N ARG A 556 -22.28 0.18 6.30
CA ARG A 556 -22.62 0.51 4.90
C ARG A 556 -22.02 -0.50 3.93
N PHE A 557 -20.74 -0.85 4.12
CA PHE A 557 -20.07 -1.84 3.28
C PHE A 557 -20.78 -3.20 3.30
N LEU A 558 -21.23 -3.65 4.48
CA LEU A 558 -21.98 -4.91 4.62
C LEU A 558 -23.38 -4.83 4.01
N ALA A 559 -24.00 -3.66 4.01
CA ALA A 559 -25.34 -3.46 3.46
C ALA A 559 -25.39 -3.42 1.92
N GLY A 560 -24.27 -3.23 1.24
CA GLY A 560 -24.12 -3.24 -0.23
C GLY A 560 -24.16 -1.89 -0.82
#